data_fce7c1bc19040e5a9cf6b183f3b82ce8
#
_entry.id   fce7c1bc19040e5a9cf6b183f3b82ce8
#
_cell.length_a   1.000
_cell.length_b   1.000
_cell.length_c   1.000
_cell.angle_alpha   90.00
_cell.angle_beta   90.00
_cell.angle_gamma   90.00
#
_symmetry.space_group_name_H-M   'P 1'
#
loop_
_entity.id
_entity.type
_entity.pdbx_description
1 polymer ?
#
loop_
_entity_poly.entity_id
_entity_poly.type
_entity_poly.pdbx_seq_one_letter_code
_entity_poly.pdbx_strand_id
1 'polypeptide(L)'
;DVLIVDDVQECDRAMKFYNALCPYYQNNMIEIRQSEPYSYCQFVVGRDHTAFGRARHPFMTGSGGWAYFSATGYMLGIRPDFEHLTIDPCIPADWKEFSAVRRWRGAEYDIHVENPDGVMKGVQELYLDGEKVERIPVMAQGSRHDVRVVMG
;
A
#
# COMPACT_ATOMS: atom_id res chain seq x y z
N ASP A 1 7.33 -7.55 -12.07
CA ASP A 1 8.11 -7.76 -10.85
C ASP A 1 7.52 -6.92 -9.74
N VAL A 2 6.98 -7.56 -8.71
CA VAL A 2 6.57 -6.88 -7.49
C VAL A 2 7.84 -6.60 -6.70
N LEU A 3 8.21 -5.32 -6.59
CA LEU A 3 9.29 -4.91 -5.70
C LEU A 3 8.84 -5.14 -4.26
N ILE A 4 9.32 -6.20 -3.65
CA ILE A 4 9.26 -6.40 -2.20
C ILE A 4 10.34 -5.49 -1.63
N VAL A 5 9.91 -4.43 -0.98
CA VAL A 5 10.82 -3.41 -0.46
C VAL A 5 11.15 -3.78 0.98
N ASP A 6 12.34 -4.34 1.17
CA ASP A 6 12.87 -4.69 2.49
C ASP A 6 13.93 -3.70 3.00
N ASP A 7 14.35 -2.76 2.16
CA ASP A 7 15.39 -1.78 2.48
C ASP A 7 14.82 -0.36 2.59
N VAL A 8 15.28 0.40 3.58
CA VAL A 8 14.90 1.80 3.85
C VAL A 8 15.10 2.71 2.62
N GLN A 9 16.14 2.45 1.80
CA GLN A 9 16.45 3.23 0.60
C GLN A 9 15.49 2.97 -0.57
N GLU A 10 14.66 1.94 -0.49
CA GLU A 10 13.77 1.52 -1.57
C GLU A 10 12.34 2.08 -1.45
N CYS A 11 11.96 2.70 -0.31
CA CYS A 11 10.59 3.19 -0.10
C CYS A 11 10.18 4.27 -1.11
N ASP A 12 11.04 5.26 -1.36
CA ASP A 12 10.81 6.30 -2.37
C ASP A 12 10.75 5.71 -3.78
N ARG A 13 11.59 4.72 -4.03
CA ARG A 13 11.62 4.01 -5.32
C ARG A 13 10.35 3.19 -5.53
N ALA A 14 9.86 2.50 -4.49
CA ALA A 14 8.60 1.78 -4.53
C ALA A 14 7.43 2.71 -4.82
N MET A 15 7.34 3.86 -4.14
CA MET A 15 6.34 4.89 -4.40
C MET A 15 6.42 5.42 -5.84
N LYS A 16 7.62 5.67 -6.34
CA LYS A 16 7.82 6.12 -7.72
C LYS A 16 7.29 5.10 -8.74
N PHE A 17 7.59 3.80 -8.55
CA PHE A 17 7.09 2.75 -9.44
C PHE A 17 5.58 2.56 -9.30
N TYR A 18 5.06 2.59 -8.08
CA TYR A 18 3.62 2.52 -7.84
C TYR A 18 2.87 3.63 -8.58
N ASN A 19 3.33 4.87 -8.43
CA ASN A 19 2.75 6.04 -9.10
C ASN A 19 2.88 5.96 -10.62
N ALA A 20 4.00 5.43 -11.13
CA ALA A 20 4.21 5.25 -12.57
C ALA A 20 3.25 4.22 -13.20
N LEU A 21 2.76 3.25 -12.41
CA LEU A 21 1.78 2.26 -12.87
C LEU A 21 0.33 2.64 -12.56
N CYS A 22 0.12 3.56 -11.63
CA CYS A 22 -1.21 3.98 -11.19
C CYS A 22 -1.97 4.68 -12.33
N PRO A 23 -3.17 4.20 -12.70
CA PRO A 23 -3.95 4.78 -13.79
C PRO A 23 -4.24 6.26 -13.63
N TYR A 24 -4.47 6.72 -12.41
CA TYR A 24 -4.73 8.14 -12.10
C TYR A 24 -3.63 9.06 -12.61
N TYR A 25 -2.36 8.68 -12.45
CA TYR A 25 -1.21 9.49 -12.90
C TYR A 25 -0.93 9.39 -14.40
N GLN A 26 -1.67 8.53 -15.13
CA GLN A 26 -1.55 8.37 -16.57
C GLN A 26 -2.61 9.15 -17.36
N ASN A 27 -3.44 9.95 -16.68
CA ASN A 27 -4.56 10.65 -17.31
C ASN A 27 -4.16 11.81 -18.23
N ASN A 28 -2.96 12.36 -18.06
CA ASN A 28 -2.38 13.32 -18.98
C ASN A 28 -2.05 12.73 -20.36
N MET A 29 -2.03 11.40 -20.47
CA MET A 29 -1.78 10.66 -21.72
C MET A 29 -3.01 9.84 -22.16
N ILE A 30 -4.20 10.22 -21.75
CA ILE A 30 -5.44 9.45 -21.99
C ILE A 30 -5.70 9.18 -23.47
N GLU A 31 -5.38 10.13 -24.34
CA GLU A 31 -5.54 10.02 -25.80
C GLU A 31 -4.62 8.94 -26.41
N ILE A 32 -3.45 8.74 -25.82
CA ILE A 32 -2.49 7.71 -26.21
C ILE A 32 -2.87 6.38 -25.56
N ARG A 33 -3.13 6.42 -24.27
CA ARG A 33 -3.43 5.24 -23.46
C ARG A 33 -4.73 4.56 -23.88
N GLN A 34 -5.77 5.33 -24.20
CA GLN A 34 -7.08 4.85 -24.68
C GLN A 34 -7.68 3.78 -23.75
N SER A 35 -7.69 4.04 -22.46
CA SER A 35 -8.28 3.20 -21.42
C SER A 35 -8.94 4.11 -20.39
N GLU A 36 -9.86 3.56 -19.61
CA GLU A 36 -10.52 4.29 -18.55
C GLU A 36 -9.51 4.86 -17.53
N PRO A 37 -9.74 6.10 -17.03
CA PRO A 37 -8.76 6.83 -16.22
C PRO A 37 -8.44 6.19 -14.87
N TYR A 38 -9.24 5.21 -14.43
CA TYR A 38 -9.11 4.50 -13.16
C TYR A 38 -8.80 3.00 -13.34
N SER A 39 -8.68 2.52 -14.59
CA SER A 39 -8.54 1.09 -14.86
C SER A 39 -7.08 0.69 -15.09
N TYR A 40 -6.64 -0.33 -14.37
CA TYR A 40 -5.43 -1.06 -14.73
C TYR A 40 -5.65 -1.87 -16.00
N CYS A 41 -4.63 -1.96 -16.84
CA CYS A 41 -4.63 -2.76 -18.05
C CYS A 41 -3.72 -3.99 -17.92
N GLN A 42 -3.93 -4.98 -18.78
CA GLN A 42 -3.11 -6.18 -18.79
C GLN A 42 -1.69 -5.88 -19.27
N PHE A 43 -1.56 -5.03 -20.32
CA PHE A 43 -0.28 -4.57 -20.82
C PHE A 43 -0.43 -3.23 -21.55
N VAL A 44 0.71 -2.56 -21.73
CA VAL A 44 0.84 -1.37 -22.54
C VAL A 44 1.69 -1.73 -23.76
N VAL A 45 1.26 -1.30 -24.94
CA VAL A 45 1.95 -1.57 -26.20
C VAL A 45 3.35 -0.95 -26.18
N GLY A 46 4.33 -1.78 -26.49
CA GLY A 46 5.75 -1.41 -26.44
C GLY A 46 6.20 -0.45 -27.54
N ARG A 47 7.42 0.04 -27.38
CA ARG A 47 8.01 1.13 -28.17
C ARG A 47 8.11 0.84 -29.66
N ASP A 48 8.30 -0.42 -30.07
CA ASP A 48 8.54 -0.81 -31.46
C ASP A 48 7.24 -0.99 -32.27
N HIS A 49 6.11 -0.70 -31.68
CA HIS A 49 4.81 -0.83 -32.31
C HIS A 49 4.19 0.53 -32.64
N THR A 50 3.46 0.64 -33.74
CA THR A 50 2.80 1.88 -34.19
C THR A 50 1.80 2.44 -33.19
N ALA A 51 1.20 1.59 -32.33
CA ALA A 51 0.30 1.98 -31.24
C ALA A 51 1.02 2.06 -29.88
N PHE A 52 2.28 2.47 -29.85
CA PHE A 52 3.06 2.64 -28.63
C PHE A 52 2.32 3.45 -27.56
N GLY A 53 2.34 2.98 -26.32
CA GLY A 53 1.69 3.60 -25.18
C GLY A 53 0.23 3.21 -24.99
N ARG A 54 -0.42 2.56 -25.97
CA ARG A 54 -1.81 2.15 -25.86
C ARG A 54 -2.00 1.02 -24.87
N ALA A 55 -2.91 1.19 -23.91
CA ALA A 55 -3.32 0.17 -22.96
C ALA A 55 -4.23 -0.88 -23.62
N ARG A 56 -4.10 -2.12 -23.15
CA ARG A 56 -4.90 -3.24 -23.67
C ARG A 56 -5.53 -4.03 -22.54
N HIS A 57 -6.73 -4.51 -22.81
CA HIS A 57 -7.52 -5.32 -21.91
C HIS A 57 -7.69 -4.68 -20.52
N PRO A 58 -8.26 -3.45 -20.44
CA PRO A 58 -8.62 -2.84 -19.17
C PRO A 58 -9.58 -3.78 -18.43
N PHE A 59 -9.53 -3.81 -17.11
CA PHE A 59 -10.28 -4.70 -16.20
C PHE A 59 -9.96 -6.21 -16.30
N MET A 60 -9.45 -6.70 -17.41
CA MET A 60 -9.09 -8.11 -17.58
C MET A 60 -7.64 -8.38 -17.14
N THR A 61 -7.32 -8.03 -15.89
CA THR A 61 -5.94 -8.09 -15.39
C THR A 61 -5.90 -8.29 -13.89
N GLY A 62 -4.89 -9.01 -13.41
CA GLY A 62 -4.54 -9.09 -12.00
C GLY A 62 -3.80 -7.85 -11.46
N SER A 63 -3.40 -6.92 -12.32
CA SER A 63 -2.56 -5.77 -11.92
C SER A 63 -3.22 -4.88 -10.85
N GLY A 64 -4.53 -4.68 -10.90
CA GLY A 64 -5.27 -3.93 -9.86
C GLY A 64 -5.20 -4.61 -8.49
N GLY A 65 -5.37 -5.93 -8.44
CA GLY A 65 -5.24 -6.71 -7.21
C GLY A 65 -3.81 -6.67 -6.65
N TRP A 66 -2.81 -6.78 -7.52
CA TRP A 66 -1.40 -6.67 -7.12
C TRP A 66 -1.04 -5.26 -6.64
N ALA A 67 -1.55 -4.22 -7.30
CA ALA A 67 -1.35 -2.83 -6.85
C ALA A 67 -1.98 -2.58 -5.47
N TYR A 68 -3.20 -3.08 -5.25
CA TYR A 68 -3.86 -3.02 -3.95
C TYR A 68 -3.06 -3.75 -2.87
N PHE A 69 -2.61 -4.97 -3.16
CA PHE A 69 -1.80 -5.77 -2.24
C PHE A 69 -0.45 -5.10 -1.93
N SER A 70 0.21 -4.54 -2.94
CA SER A 70 1.47 -3.80 -2.76
C SER A 70 1.27 -2.55 -1.89
N ALA A 71 0.21 -1.78 -2.15
CA ALA A 71 -0.08 -0.58 -1.36
C ALA A 71 -0.41 -0.93 0.09
N THR A 72 -1.35 -1.83 0.33
CA THR A 72 -1.83 -2.12 1.69
C THR A 72 -0.84 -2.96 2.49
N GLY A 73 -0.26 -3.98 1.86
CA GLY A 73 0.59 -4.95 2.55
C GLY A 73 2.04 -4.50 2.71
N TYR A 74 2.58 -3.75 1.76
CA TYR A 74 4.01 -3.40 1.77
C TYR A 74 4.28 -1.91 1.95
N MET A 75 3.49 -1.02 1.34
CA MET A 75 3.70 0.41 1.52
C MET A 75 3.09 0.88 2.85
N LEU A 76 1.79 0.64 3.07
CA LEU A 76 1.17 0.90 4.38
C LEU A 76 1.58 -0.14 5.43
N GLY A 77 2.15 -1.26 5.00
CA GLY A 77 2.73 -2.27 5.87
C GLY A 77 1.72 -3.08 6.69
N ILE A 78 0.43 -3.05 6.33
CA ILE A 78 -0.64 -3.70 7.11
C ILE A 78 -0.85 -5.12 6.58
N ARG A 79 -0.15 -6.09 7.18
CA ARG A 79 -0.15 -7.49 6.74
C ARG A 79 -0.78 -8.42 7.76
N PRO A 80 -1.92 -9.06 7.41
CA PRO A 80 -2.47 -10.13 8.22
C PRO A 80 -1.63 -11.41 8.09
N ASP A 81 -1.35 -12.04 9.22
CA ASP A 81 -0.75 -13.35 9.32
C ASP A 81 -1.72 -14.35 9.98
N PHE A 82 -1.28 -15.54 10.31
CA PHE A 82 -2.12 -16.55 10.95
C PHE A 82 -2.57 -16.16 12.36
N GLU A 83 -1.68 -15.59 13.16
CA GLU A 83 -1.89 -15.34 14.59
C GLU A 83 -1.87 -13.85 14.95
N HIS A 84 -1.35 -13.00 14.08
CA HIS A 84 -1.18 -11.58 14.37
C HIS A 84 -1.32 -10.70 13.12
N LEU A 85 -1.58 -9.43 13.35
CA LEU A 85 -1.53 -8.39 12.35
C LEU A 85 -0.20 -7.65 12.49
N THR A 86 0.62 -7.72 11.45
CA THR A 86 1.88 -6.97 11.37
C THR A 86 1.60 -5.59 10.82
N ILE A 87 2.20 -4.55 11.42
CA ILE A 87 2.21 -3.19 10.89
C ILE A 87 3.66 -2.75 10.79
N ASP A 88 4.14 -2.59 9.57
CA ASP A 88 5.54 -2.24 9.24
C ASP A 88 5.54 -1.37 7.97
N PRO A 89 5.21 -0.07 8.10
CA PRO A 89 5.10 0.84 6.97
C PRO A 89 6.45 1.07 6.27
N CYS A 90 6.39 1.22 4.94
CA CYS A 90 7.47 1.72 4.11
C CYS A 90 6.92 2.88 3.27
N ILE A 91 7.03 4.09 3.81
CA ILE A 91 6.40 5.30 3.29
C ILE A 91 7.44 6.39 3.01
N PRO A 92 7.12 7.39 2.16
CA PRO A 92 7.99 8.55 1.98
C PRO A 92 8.21 9.32 3.29
N ALA A 93 9.41 9.87 3.47
CA ALA A 93 9.80 10.59 4.69
C ALA A 93 8.98 11.85 4.96
N ASP A 94 8.34 12.42 3.94
CA ASP A 94 7.46 13.58 4.04
C ASP A 94 6.04 13.25 4.52
N TRP A 95 5.66 11.96 4.57
CA TRP A 95 4.42 11.52 5.18
C TRP A 95 4.55 11.55 6.71
N LYS A 96 3.82 12.46 7.34
CA LYS A 96 3.87 12.64 8.80
C LYS A 96 2.92 11.73 9.57
N GLU A 97 1.85 11.34 8.93
CA GLU A 97 0.84 10.44 9.48
C GLU A 97 -0.01 9.84 8.39
N PHE A 98 -0.64 8.72 8.68
CA PHE A 98 -1.77 8.21 7.93
C PHE A 98 -2.68 7.37 8.82
N SER A 99 -3.92 7.16 8.39
CA SER A 99 -4.86 6.27 9.07
C SER A 99 -5.45 5.25 8.11
N ALA A 100 -5.75 4.07 8.64
CA ALA A 100 -6.39 3.01 7.88
C ALA A 100 -7.31 2.18 8.77
N VAL A 101 -8.40 1.69 8.20
CA VAL A 101 -9.26 0.72 8.86
C VAL A 101 -9.02 -0.65 8.25
N ARG A 102 -8.65 -1.62 9.09
CA ARG A 102 -8.47 -3.00 8.67
C ARG A 102 -9.48 -3.93 9.33
N ARG A 103 -10.27 -4.63 8.52
CA ARG A 103 -11.08 -5.75 8.99
C ARG A 103 -10.30 -7.03 8.83
N TRP A 104 -10.09 -7.73 9.95
CA TRP A 104 -9.36 -8.98 9.95
C TRP A 104 -9.93 -9.95 10.99
N ARG A 105 -10.21 -11.18 10.56
CA ARG A 105 -10.80 -12.25 11.38
C ARG A 105 -12.05 -11.85 12.16
N GLY A 106 -12.85 -10.94 11.57
CA GLY A 106 -14.12 -10.50 12.14
C GLY A 106 -14.02 -9.36 13.15
N ALA A 107 -12.83 -8.91 13.51
CA ALA A 107 -12.60 -7.67 14.26
C ALA A 107 -12.25 -6.52 13.32
N GLU A 108 -12.47 -5.29 13.76
CA GLU A 108 -12.10 -4.06 13.06
C GLU A 108 -10.99 -3.35 13.84
N TYR A 109 -9.93 -2.97 13.14
CA TYR A 109 -8.78 -2.26 13.68
C TYR A 109 -8.69 -0.87 13.05
N ASP A 110 -8.86 0.16 13.86
CA ASP A 110 -8.60 1.56 13.50
C ASP A 110 -7.12 1.83 13.72
N ILE A 111 -6.37 1.93 12.63
CA ILE A 111 -4.92 2.03 12.66
C ILE A 111 -4.53 3.48 12.40
N HIS A 112 -3.79 4.07 13.32
CA HIS A 112 -3.23 5.41 13.22
C HIS A 112 -1.71 5.34 13.31
N VAL A 113 -1.03 5.77 12.25
CA VAL A 113 0.42 5.75 12.14
C VAL A 113 0.94 7.17 12.18
N GLU A 114 1.87 7.43 13.09
CA GLU A 114 2.57 8.70 13.27
C GLU A 114 4.04 8.55 12.85
N ASN A 115 4.57 9.53 12.12
CA ASN A 115 5.96 9.56 11.66
C ASN A 115 6.62 10.90 12.04
N PRO A 116 6.87 11.14 13.34
CA PRO A 116 7.40 12.40 13.82
C PRO A 116 8.79 12.70 13.28
N ASP A 117 9.63 11.68 13.17
CA ASP A 117 11.04 11.81 12.78
C ASP A 117 11.24 11.79 11.25
N GLY A 118 10.17 11.51 10.48
CA GLY A 118 10.24 11.47 9.02
C GLY A 118 11.11 10.32 8.50
N VAL A 119 11.02 9.17 9.16
CA VAL A 119 11.70 7.96 8.70
C VAL A 119 10.90 7.30 7.58
N MET A 120 11.55 6.58 6.70
CA MET A 120 10.86 5.87 5.63
C MET A 120 10.39 4.48 6.07
N LYS A 121 11.03 3.89 7.08
CA LYS A 121 10.71 2.56 7.60
C LYS A 121 11.12 2.46 9.07
N GLY A 122 10.52 1.52 9.78
CA GLY A 122 10.79 1.22 11.19
C GLY A 122 9.59 1.58 12.07
N VAL A 123 9.30 0.74 13.03
CA VAL A 123 8.29 0.94 14.06
C VAL A 123 8.97 0.96 15.41
N GLN A 124 8.92 2.10 16.08
CA GLN A 124 9.50 2.30 17.41
C GLN A 124 8.52 1.87 18.51
N GLU A 125 7.25 2.19 18.32
CA GLU A 125 6.22 1.89 19.31
C GLU A 125 4.92 1.42 18.64
N LEU A 126 4.30 0.41 19.25
CA LEU A 126 3.02 -0.15 18.85
C LEU A 126 2.09 -0.24 20.07
N TYR A 127 0.87 0.28 19.94
CA TYR A 127 -0.14 0.26 20.98
C TYR A 127 -1.43 -0.36 20.46
N LEU A 128 -2.09 -1.15 21.30
CA LEU A 128 -3.43 -1.69 21.08
C LEU A 128 -4.31 -1.22 22.26
N ASP A 129 -5.39 -0.50 21.97
CA ASP A 129 -6.31 0.06 22.99
C ASP A 129 -5.59 0.84 24.10
N GLY A 130 -4.49 1.53 23.76
CA GLY A 130 -3.67 2.31 24.68
C GLY A 130 -2.60 1.53 25.44
N GLU A 131 -2.55 0.22 25.33
CA GLU A 131 -1.51 -0.62 25.93
C GLU A 131 -0.38 -0.90 24.92
N LYS A 132 0.89 -0.77 25.37
CA LYS A 132 2.06 -1.07 24.52
C LYS A 132 2.16 -2.57 24.29
N VAL A 133 2.25 -2.96 23.02
CA VAL A 133 2.32 -4.37 22.59
C VAL A 133 3.47 -4.59 21.61
N GLU A 134 3.92 -5.83 21.47
CA GLU A 134 4.89 -6.20 20.43
C GLU A 134 4.21 -6.62 19.12
N ARG A 135 2.98 -7.10 19.21
CA ARG A 135 2.19 -7.63 18.09
C ARG A 135 0.71 -7.40 18.34
N ILE A 136 -0.06 -7.27 17.27
CA ILE A 136 -1.52 -7.18 17.36
C ILE A 136 -2.10 -8.60 17.22
N PRO A 137 -2.65 -9.18 18.28
CA PRO A 137 -3.22 -10.52 18.25
C PRO A 137 -4.57 -10.54 17.52
N VAL A 138 -5.08 -11.74 17.28
CA VAL A 138 -6.47 -11.95 16.84
C VAL A 138 -7.41 -11.55 17.98
N MET A 139 -8.29 -10.61 17.71
CA MET A 139 -9.27 -10.12 18.67
C MET A 139 -10.64 -10.77 18.46
N ALA A 140 -11.55 -10.55 19.40
CA ALA A 140 -12.89 -11.14 19.37
C ALA A 140 -13.68 -10.68 18.14
N GLN A 141 -14.42 -11.60 17.54
CA GLN A 141 -15.28 -11.28 16.40
C GLN A 141 -16.32 -10.21 16.77
N GLY A 142 -16.48 -9.21 15.90
CA GLY A 142 -17.38 -8.08 16.10
C GLY A 142 -16.83 -6.95 16.99
N SER A 143 -15.62 -7.11 17.54
CA SER A 143 -14.98 -6.04 18.32
C SER A 143 -14.32 -4.99 17.42
N ARG A 144 -14.09 -3.81 18.00
CA ARG A 144 -13.36 -2.70 17.37
C ARG A 144 -12.23 -2.27 18.28
N HIS A 145 -11.06 -2.07 17.73
CA HIS A 145 -9.82 -1.80 18.44
C HIS A 145 -9.10 -0.59 17.85
N ASP A 146 -8.50 0.19 18.73
CA ASP A 146 -7.64 1.31 18.36
C ASP A 146 -6.18 0.84 18.32
N VAL A 147 -5.50 1.10 17.20
CA VAL A 147 -4.10 0.74 17.00
C VAL A 147 -3.31 2.01 16.69
N ARG A 148 -2.39 2.35 17.57
CA ARG A 148 -1.47 3.46 17.37
C ARG A 148 -0.06 2.95 17.11
N VAL A 149 0.56 3.47 16.07
CA VAL A 149 1.91 3.11 15.63
C VAL A 149 2.77 4.35 15.57
N VAL A 150 3.94 4.34 16.17
CA VAL A 150 4.93 5.41 16.07
C VAL A 150 6.13 4.88 15.31
N MET A 151 6.43 5.51 14.19
CA MET A 151 7.62 5.23 13.39
C MET A 151 8.84 5.94 13.96
N GLY A 152 10.03 5.26 13.89
CA GLY A 152 11.30 5.82 14.36
C GLY A 152 12.47 4.86 14.14
#